data_58f4243bcf81332fe1180d4fc03baaa5
#
_entry.id   58f4243bcf81332fe1180d4fc03baaa5
#
_cell.length_a   1.000
_cell.length_b   1.000
_cell.length_c   1.000
_cell.angle_alpha   90.00
_cell.angle_beta   90.00
_cell.angle_gamma   90.00
#
_symmetry.space_group_name_H-M   'P 1'
#
loop_
_entity.id
_entity.type
_entity.pdbx_description
1 polymer ?
#
loop_
_entity_poly.entity_id
_entity_poly.type
_entity_poly.pdbx_seq_one_letter_code
_entity_poly.pdbx_strand_id
1 'polypeptide(L)'
;GVHFDSGLTNYEVLQVETKFNFKFPPDLKLFLQTALPTSDRFVNWRLGLKSKDETDKIIDRLGWPLEGMLFDLQSNEFWINSWGNKPDTYEEKERIAKEKYVTFPKLIPIYSHRYIPSQPSEEGNPVFSVHQMDIIFYGYDLATYFANEFSFKLTDEFKMLDKPKREIEFWSKWVDEWTEN
;
A
#
# COMPACT_ATOMS: atom_id res chain seq x y z
N GLY A 1 20.70 4.27 -10.39
CA GLY A 1 20.52 3.10 -9.51
C GLY A 1 19.83 3.52 -8.21
N VAL A 2 19.34 2.57 -7.45
CA VAL A 2 18.75 2.81 -6.13
C VAL A 2 19.87 2.93 -5.10
N HIS A 3 19.81 3.95 -4.25
CA HIS A 3 20.71 4.09 -3.11
C HIS A 3 20.09 3.40 -1.88
N PHE A 4 20.94 2.74 -1.11
CA PHE A 4 20.57 2.03 0.10
C PHE A 4 21.44 2.45 1.27
N ASP A 5 20.82 2.65 2.41
CA ASP A 5 21.47 2.75 3.71
C ASP A 5 21.46 1.39 4.42
N SER A 6 22.13 1.29 5.58
CA SER A 6 21.99 0.14 6.47
C SER A 6 20.51 -0.09 6.80
N GLY A 7 20.09 -1.35 6.89
CA GLY A 7 18.71 -1.70 7.19
C GLY A 7 18.22 -1.13 8.52
N LEU A 8 16.90 -1.09 8.68
CA LEU A 8 16.25 -0.66 9.93
C LEU A 8 16.56 -1.66 11.05
N THR A 9 16.88 -1.15 12.22
CA THR A 9 16.96 -1.96 13.44
C THR A 9 15.57 -2.38 13.91
N ASN A 10 15.49 -3.40 14.77
CA ASN A 10 14.23 -3.79 15.40
C ASN A 10 13.57 -2.63 16.16
N TYR A 11 14.38 -1.77 16.77
CA TYR A 11 13.90 -0.60 17.49
C TYR A 11 13.29 0.45 16.53
N GLU A 12 13.97 0.75 15.43
CA GLU A 12 13.43 1.66 14.40
C GLU A 12 12.15 1.13 13.77
N VAL A 13 12.06 -0.17 13.48
CA VAL A 13 10.84 -0.81 13.01
C VAL A 13 9.70 -0.59 14.00
N LEU A 14 9.93 -0.88 15.28
CA LEU A 14 8.91 -0.68 16.32
C LEU A 14 8.46 0.78 16.41
N GLN A 15 9.41 1.73 16.32
CA GLN A 15 9.10 3.16 16.35
C GLN A 15 8.24 3.57 15.13
N VAL A 16 8.58 3.11 13.93
CA VAL A 16 7.80 3.39 12.70
C VAL A 16 6.39 2.82 12.82
N GLU A 17 6.28 1.55 13.17
CA GLU A 17 5.00 0.86 13.31
C GLU A 17 4.10 1.53 14.35
N THR A 18 4.69 1.99 15.46
CA THR A 18 3.96 2.70 16.52
C THR A 18 3.55 4.10 16.05
N LYS A 19 4.48 4.86 15.46
CA LYS A 19 4.25 6.24 15.04
C LYS A 19 3.17 6.35 13.97
N PHE A 20 3.15 5.43 13.00
CA PHE A 20 2.23 5.48 11.87
C PHE A 20 1.05 4.50 12.00
N ASN A 21 0.95 3.80 13.13
CA ASN A 21 -0.16 2.91 13.49
C ASN A 21 -0.46 1.83 12.44
N PHE A 22 0.54 1.00 12.13
CA PHE A 22 0.42 -0.22 11.32
C PHE A 22 1.47 -1.25 11.72
N LYS A 23 1.45 -2.42 11.07
CA LYS A 23 2.53 -3.41 11.11
C LYS A 23 3.03 -3.68 9.71
N PHE A 24 4.34 -3.73 9.51
CA PHE A 24 4.91 -4.17 8.24
C PHE A 24 4.59 -5.66 8.03
N PRO A 25 4.18 -6.08 6.81
CA PRO A 25 4.22 -7.49 6.45
C PRO A 25 5.64 -8.04 6.62
N PRO A 26 5.79 -9.34 6.98
CA PRO A 26 7.10 -9.90 7.33
C PRO A 26 8.15 -9.78 6.24
N ASP A 27 7.79 -9.94 4.97
CA ASP A 27 8.66 -9.80 3.81
C ASP A 27 9.13 -8.36 3.58
N LEU A 28 8.23 -7.37 3.66
CA LEU A 28 8.60 -5.96 3.61
C LEU A 28 9.48 -5.56 4.80
N LYS A 29 9.15 -6.04 5.99
CA LYS A 29 9.97 -5.83 7.19
C LYS A 29 11.39 -6.36 6.99
N LEU A 30 11.53 -7.60 6.52
CA LEU A 30 12.81 -8.22 6.25
C LEU A 30 13.61 -7.44 5.20
N PHE A 31 12.97 -7.00 4.12
CA PHE A 31 13.60 -6.17 3.10
C PHE A 31 14.15 -4.87 3.71
N LEU A 32 13.34 -4.12 4.46
CA LEU A 32 13.73 -2.85 5.08
C LEU A 32 14.81 -3.02 6.16
N GLN A 33 14.86 -4.19 6.82
CA GLN A 33 15.90 -4.54 7.80
C GLN A 33 17.20 -5.03 7.14
N THR A 34 17.12 -5.55 5.93
CA THR A 34 18.32 -5.95 5.15
C THR A 34 19.00 -4.72 4.58
N ALA A 35 18.25 -3.84 3.92
CA ALA A 35 18.75 -2.59 3.37
C ALA A 35 17.60 -1.59 3.23
N LEU A 36 17.80 -0.36 3.70
CA LEU A 36 16.81 0.71 3.60
C LEU A 36 17.01 1.50 2.31
N PRO A 37 16.08 1.46 1.34
CA PRO A 37 16.20 2.30 0.16
C PRO A 37 15.95 3.78 0.53
N THR A 38 16.83 4.66 0.03
CA THR A 38 16.82 6.11 0.33
C THR A 38 16.73 6.99 -0.90
N SER A 39 16.63 6.38 -2.09
CA SER A 39 16.42 7.12 -3.34
C SER A 39 15.02 7.74 -3.39
N ASP A 40 14.88 8.77 -4.21
CA ASP A 40 13.60 9.41 -4.51
C ASP A 40 12.52 8.37 -4.84
N ARG A 41 11.30 8.68 -4.45
CA ARG A 41 10.08 7.88 -4.56
C ARG A 41 9.97 6.72 -3.56
N PHE A 42 11.07 6.24 -2.95
CA PHE A 42 10.96 5.35 -1.79
C PHE A 42 10.54 6.12 -0.54
N VAL A 43 10.04 5.39 0.44
CA VAL A 43 9.73 5.96 1.76
C VAL A 43 10.95 5.86 2.65
N ASN A 44 11.53 6.98 3.03
CA ASN A 44 12.62 6.99 3.99
C ASN A 44 12.08 6.94 5.42
N TRP A 45 11.76 5.72 5.87
CA TRP A 45 11.18 5.48 7.18
C TRP A 45 12.04 5.99 8.34
N ARG A 46 13.39 5.86 8.22
CA ARG A 46 14.34 6.33 9.24
C ARG A 46 14.31 7.86 9.34
N LEU A 47 14.28 8.55 8.24
CA LEU A 47 14.20 10.01 8.23
C LEU A 47 12.83 10.48 8.74
N GLY A 48 11.77 9.74 8.45
CA GLY A 48 10.43 9.98 8.99
C GLY A 48 10.32 9.87 10.52
N LEU A 49 11.28 9.24 11.19
CA LEU A 49 11.36 9.25 12.65
C LEU A 49 12.02 10.53 13.21
N LYS A 50 12.82 11.23 12.39
CA LYS A 50 13.72 12.30 12.82
C LYS A 50 13.33 13.69 12.32
N SER A 51 12.70 13.76 11.17
CA SER A 51 12.32 15.01 10.48
C SER A 51 10.81 15.17 10.46
N LYS A 52 10.33 16.35 10.86
CA LYS A 52 8.90 16.66 10.78
C LYS A 52 8.42 16.67 9.33
N ASP A 53 9.16 17.30 8.42
CA ASP A 53 8.79 17.39 7.00
C ASP A 53 8.67 15.99 6.37
N GLU A 54 9.58 15.08 6.71
CA GLU A 54 9.49 13.70 6.20
C GLU A 54 8.39 12.89 6.87
N THR A 55 8.11 13.17 8.14
CA THR A 55 6.93 12.60 8.84
C THR A 55 5.65 13.02 8.11
N ASP A 56 5.50 14.30 7.80
CA ASP A 56 4.32 14.84 7.14
C ASP A 56 4.14 14.21 5.75
N LYS A 57 5.21 14.09 4.94
CA LYS A 57 5.18 13.37 3.65
C LYS A 57 4.75 11.91 3.76
N ILE A 58 5.20 11.21 4.80
CA ILE A 58 4.79 9.82 5.03
C ILE A 58 3.31 9.75 5.40
N ILE A 59 2.83 10.67 6.23
CA ILE A 59 1.41 10.77 6.60
C ILE A 59 0.56 11.03 5.36
N ASP A 60 0.96 11.98 4.50
CA ASP A 60 0.28 12.28 3.24
C ASP A 60 0.22 11.03 2.34
N ARG A 61 1.34 10.31 2.19
CA ARG A 61 1.36 9.07 1.39
C ARG A 61 0.49 7.96 1.97
N LEU A 62 0.42 7.83 3.29
CA LEU A 62 -0.50 6.89 3.96
C LEU A 62 -1.96 7.32 3.81
N GLY A 63 -2.24 8.60 3.67
CA GLY A 63 -3.56 9.18 3.43
C GLY A 63 -4.04 9.05 1.97
N TRP A 64 -3.13 8.97 1.01
CA TRP A 64 -3.43 8.99 -0.43
C TRP A 64 -4.54 8.03 -0.89
N PRO A 65 -4.59 6.76 -0.46
CA PRO A 65 -5.66 5.87 -0.91
C PRO A 65 -7.05 6.35 -0.49
N LEU A 66 -7.19 6.90 0.72
CA LEU A 66 -8.45 7.50 1.16
C LEU A 66 -8.77 8.80 0.43
N GLU A 67 -7.79 9.68 0.28
CA GLU A 67 -7.95 10.95 -0.45
C GLU A 67 -8.37 10.72 -1.89
N GLY A 68 -7.77 9.73 -2.56
CA GLY A 68 -8.15 9.32 -3.91
C GLY A 68 -9.60 8.80 -3.99
N MET A 69 -10.02 7.98 -3.01
CA MET A 69 -11.39 7.51 -2.90
C MET A 69 -12.37 8.68 -2.72
N LEU A 70 -12.06 9.62 -1.84
CA LEU A 70 -12.90 10.81 -1.58
C LEU A 70 -12.97 11.71 -2.81
N PHE A 71 -11.88 11.87 -3.54
CA PHE A 71 -11.87 12.61 -4.80
C PHE A 71 -12.82 11.99 -5.83
N ASP A 72 -12.79 10.67 -6.00
CA ASP A 72 -13.68 9.98 -6.94
C ASP A 72 -15.14 10.02 -6.51
N LEU A 73 -15.43 9.97 -5.21
CA LEU A 73 -16.79 10.18 -4.67
C LEU A 73 -17.34 11.57 -4.98
N GLN A 74 -16.47 12.58 -5.01
CA GLN A 74 -16.87 13.96 -5.28
C GLN A 74 -16.97 14.26 -6.78
N SER A 75 -16.02 13.77 -7.58
CA SER A 75 -15.76 14.24 -8.93
C SER A 75 -16.16 13.25 -10.04
N ASN A 76 -16.19 11.94 -9.73
CA ASN A 76 -16.33 10.89 -10.74
C ASN A 76 -17.56 9.98 -10.53
N GLU A 77 -18.58 10.45 -9.80
CA GLU A 77 -19.80 9.70 -9.55
C GLU A 77 -19.58 8.31 -8.90
N PHE A 78 -18.39 8.08 -8.33
CA PHE A 78 -17.99 6.84 -7.70
C PHE A 78 -18.92 6.47 -6.54
N TRP A 79 -19.29 5.20 -6.43
CA TRP A 79 -20.01 4.63 -5.30
C TRP A 79 -19.88 3.11 -5.30
N ILE A 80 -19.73 2.53 -4.12
CA ILE A 80 -19.65 1.07 -3.97
C ILE A 80 -21.03 0.55 -3.54
N ASN A 81 -21.68 -0.23 -4.40
CA ASN A 81 -23.03 -0.72 -4.18
C ASN A 81 -23.23 -1.48 -2.86
N SER A 82 -22.18 -2.19 -2.40
CA SER A 82 -22.24 -2.91 -1.11
C SER A 82 -22.31 -1.98 0.12
N TRP A 83 -22.10 -0.68 -0.04
CA TRP A 83 -22.28 0.30 1.03
C TRP A 83 -23.74 0.73 1.22
N GLY A 84 -24.64 0.27 0.36
CA GLY A 84 -26.04 0.63 0.35
C GLY A 84 -26.38 1.69 -0.70
N ASN A 85 -27.56 2.30 -0.56
CA ASN A 85 -28.00 3.33 -1.48
C ASN A 85 -27.05 4.53 -1.47
N LYS A 86 -26.68 5.01 -2.67
CA LYS A 86 -25.84 6.20 -2.82
C LYS A 86 -26.55 7.43 -2.27
N PRO A 87 -25.97 8.13 -1.29
CA PRO A 87 -26.55 9.38 -0.79
C PRO A 87 -26.53 10.50 -1.83
N ASP A 88 -27.43 11.46 -1.66
CA ASP A 88 -27.50 12.63 -2.56
C ASP A 88 -26.38 13.65 -2.26
N THR A 89 -25.97 13.79 -1.00
CA THR A 89 -24.97 14.77 -0.58
C THR A 89 -23.56 14.20 -0.50
N TYR A 90 -22.56 15.04 -0.78
CA TYR A 90 -21.16 14.64 -0.66
C TYR A 90 -20.77 14.35 0.80
N GLU A 91 -21.25 15.15 1.73
CA GLU A 91 -20.94 15.01 3.16
C GLU A 91 -21.34 13.63 3.69
N GLU A 92 -22.51 13.13 3.25
CA GLU A 92 -22.97 11.81 3.65
C GLU A 92 -22.18 10.68 2.96
N LYS A 93 -21.84 10.85 1.66
CA LYS A 93 -20.95 9.94 0.94
C LYS A 93 -19.59 9.84 1.62
N GLU A 94 -18.99 10.99 1.96
CA GLU A 94 -17.69 11.07 2.64
C GLU A 94 -17.73 10.40 4.02
N ARG A 95 -18.78 10.65 4.81
CA ARG A 95 -18.95 10.03 6.12
C ARG A 95 -18.98 8.51 6.03
N ILE A 96 -19.79 7.96 5.12
CA ILE A 96 -19.90 6.51 4.92
C ILE A 96 -18.56 5.93 4.42
N ALA A 97 -17.92 6.57 3.45
CA ALA A 97 -16.65 6.12 2.93
C ALA A 97 -15.57 6.05 4.01
N LYS A 98 -15.44 7.07 4.86
CA LYS A 98 -14.50 7.09 5.99
C LYS A 98 -14.81 5.98 7.00
N GLU A 99 -16.08 5.74 7.34
CA GLU A 99 -16.50 4.66 8.23
C GLU A 99 -16.16 3.27 7.66
N LYS A 100 -16.30 3.08 6.35
CA LYS A 100 -15.93 1.84 5.68
C LYS A 100 -14.41 1.69 5.56
N TYR A 101 -13.71 2.75 5.18
CA TYR A 101 -12.27 2.72 4.94
C TYR A 101 -11.46 2.27 6.17
N VAL A 102 -11.88 2.63 7.38
CA VAL A 102 -11.17 2.21 8.60
C VAL A 102 -11.23 0.69 8.85
N THR A 103 -12.14 -0.02 8.16
CA THR A 103 -12.23 -1.49 8.24
C THR A 103 -11.33 -2.20 7.23
N PHE A 104 -10.79 -1.48 6.24
CA PHE A 104 -9.96 -2.08 5.19
C PHE A 104 -8.53 -2.30 5.68
N PRO A 105 -7.85 -3.35 5.17
CA PRO A 105 -6.41 -3.49 5.38
C PRO A 105 -5.67 -2.21 4.96
N LYS A 106 -4.92 -1.61 5.91
CA LYS A 106 -4.16 -0.39 5.63
C LYS A 106 -3.13 -0.65 4.53
N LEU A 107 -3.06 0.22 3.55
CA LEU A 107 -2.06 0.19 2.48
C LEU A 107 -0.80 0.94 2.93
N ILE A 108 0.34 0.25 2.89
CA ILE A 108 1.65 0.78 3.25
C ILE A 108 2.39 1.16 1.97
N PRO A 109 2.83 2.42 1.79
CA PRO A 109 3.56 2.84 0.61
C PRO A 109 4.96 2.23 0.56
N ILE A 110 5.37 1.73 -0.62
CA ILE A 110 6.71 1.20 -0.88
C ILE A 110 7.50 2.18 -1.75
N TYR A 111 7.00 2.45 -2.93
CA TYR A 111 7.65 3.26 -3.95
C TYR A 111 6.63 3.99 -4.81
N SER A 112 6.77 5.31 -5.01
CA SER A 112 5.80 6.10 -5.77
C SER A 112 4.36 5.81 -5.30
N HIS A 113 3.47 5.40 -6.17
CA HIS A 113 2.08 5.01 -5.90
C HIS A 113 1.91 3.48 -5.76
N ARG A 114 2.94 2.77 -5.32
CA ARG A 114 2.92 1.32 -5.06
C ARG A 114 2.75 1.07 -3.57
N TYR A 115 1.78 0.23 -3.25
CA TYR A 115 1.36 -0.04 -1.87
C TYR A 115 1.23 -1.54 -1.63
N ILE A 116 1.58 -1.97 -0.43
CA ILE A 116 1.36 -3.32 0.07
C ILE A 116 0.37 -3.30 1.25
N PRO A 117 -0.61 -4.20 1.32
CA PRO A 117 -1.51 -4.28 2.46
C PRO A 117 -0.78 -4.70 3.74
N SER A 118 -1.13 -4.09 4.86
CA SER A 118 -0.62 -4.48 6.18
C SER A 118 -1.21 -5.79 6.71
N GLN A 119 -2.35 -6.21 6.16
CA GLN A 119 -3.07 -7.41 6.55
C GLN A 119 -3.38 -8.28 5.33
N PRO A 120 -3.36 -9.61 5.49
CA PRO A 120 -2.92 -10.34 6.69
C PRO A 120 -1.44 -10.08 7.00
N SER A 121 -1.05 -10.16 8.28
CA SER A 121 0.35 -9.95 8.71
C SER A 121 1.19 -11.19 8.41
N GLU A 122 1.32 -11.49 7.13
CA GLU A 122 2.00 -12.65 6.56
C GLU A 122 2.80 -12.22 5.34
N GLU A 123 3.81 -13.01 4.97
CA GLU A 123 4.54 -12.83 3.72
C GLU A 123 3.68 -13.14 2.49
N GLY A 124 4.01 -12.52 1.34
CA GLY A 124 3.36 -12.79 0.06
C GLY A 124 2.06 -12.02 -0.15
N ASN A 125 1.88 -10.87 0.49
CA ASN A 125 0.83 -9.95 0.14
C ASN A 125 1.10 -9.31 -1.24
N PRO A 126 0.07 -9.13 -2.08
CA PRO A 126 0.24 -8.46 -3.37
C PRO A 126 0.60 -6.99 -3.19
N VAL A 127 1.26 -6.44 -4.20
CA VAL A 127 1.51 -4.99 -4.31
C VAL A 127 0.55 -4.40 -5.33
N PHE A 128 -0.14 -3.35 -4.92
CA PHE A 128 -1.06 -2.61 -5.76
C PHE A 128 -0.42 -1.33 -6.31
N SER A 129 -0.78 -0.97 -7.53
CA SER A 129 -0.66 0.39 -8.04
C SER A 129 -1.95 1.12 -7.68
N VAL A 130 -1.85 2.24 -6.96
CA VAL A 130 -3.00 2.98 -6.44
C VAL A 130 -2.97 4.39 -7.00
N HIS A 131 -3.94 4.71 -7.86
CA HIS A 131 -4.18 6.04 -8.38
C HIS A 131 -5.67 6.36 -8.26
N GLN A 132 -6.04 7.04 -7.19
CA GLN A 132 -7.45 7.17 -6.82
C GLN A 132 -8.08 5.78 -6.65
N MET A 133 -9.26 5.53 -7.23
CA MET A 133 -9.87 4.20 -7.24
C MET A 133 -9.53 3.37 -8.48
N ASP A 134 -8.67 3.89 -9.38
CA ASP A 134 -7.98 3.08 -10.39
C ASP A 134 -6.84 2.30 -9.72
N ILE A 135 -7.18 1.11 -9.24
CA ILE A 135 -6.28 0.24 -8.48
C ILE A 135 -6.09 -1.06 -9.26
N ILE A 136 -4.85 -1.45 -9.46
CA ILE A 136 -4.50 -2.70 -10.14
C ILE A 136 -3.45 -3.51 -9.36
N PHE A 137 -3.42 -4.82 -9.57
CA PHE A 137 -2.29 -5.65 -9.13
C PHE A 137 -1.03 -5.27 -9.92
N TYR A 138 0.04 -4.93 -9.21
CA TYR A 138 1.33 -4.61 -9.82
C TYR A 138 2.42 -5.66 -9.54
N GLY A 139 2.18 -6.52 -8.58
CA GLY A 139 2.93 -7.72 -8.25
C GLY A 139 2.10 -8.62 -7.35
N TYR A 140 2.22 -9.93 -7.51
CA TYR A 140 1.45 -10.89 -6.70
C TYR A 140 2.11 -11.18 -5.34
N ASP A 141 3.34 -10.72 -5.17
CA ASP A 141 4.10 -10.62 -3.94
C ASP A 141 5.17 -9.52 -4.06
N LEU A 142 5.91 -9.27 -2.99
CA LEU A 142 6.93 -8.24 -2.96
C LEU A 142 8.09 -8.52 -3.95
N ALA A 143 8.48 -9.79 -4.14
CA ALA A 143 9.58 -10.15 -5.04
C ALA A 143 9.19 -9.97 -6.51
N THR A 144 8.02 -10.44 -6.92
CA THR A 144 7.49 -10.25 -8.28
C THR A 144 7.25 -8.78 -8.58
N TYR A 145 6.78 -8.01 -7.60
CA TYR A 145 6.67 -6.56 -7.73
C TYR A 145 8.02 -5.91 -8.03
N PHE A 146 9.05 -6.17 -7.23
CA PHE A 146 10.36 -5.57 -7.45
C PHE A 146 10.97 -5.99 -8.80
N ALA A 147 10.79 -7.24 -9.20
CA ALA A 147 11.24 -7.72 -10.50
C ALA A 147 10.59 -6.95 -11.65
N ASN A 148 9.29 -6.68 -11.56
CA ASN A 148 8.55 -5.90 -12.56
C ASN A 148 8.95 -4.42 -12.55
N GLU A 149 8.97 -3.78 -11.38
CA GLU A 149 9.26 -2.34 -11.24
C GLU A 149 10.69 -1.99 -11.69
N PHE A 150 11.68 -2.84 -11.37
CA PHE A 150 13.09 -2.58 -11.62
C PHE A 150 13.70 -3.45 -12.73
N SER A 151 12.87 -4.20 -13.47
CA SER A 151 13.24 -4.95 -14.68
C SER A 151 14.40 -5.92 -14.47
N PHE A 152 14.41 -6.68 -13.37
CA PHE A 152 15.36 -7.75 -13.16
C PHE A 152 14.68 -9.13 -13.18
N LYS A 153 15.46 -10.18 -13.41
CA LYS A 153 14.97 -11.55 -13.43
C LYS A 153 15.06 -12.17 -12.04
N LEU A 154 13.95 -12.72 -11.57
CA LEU A 154 13.96 -13.58 -10.39
C LEU A 154 14.73 -14.87 -10.69
N THR A 155 15.42 -15.39 -9.69
CA THR A 155 16.02 -16.73 -9.76
C THR A 155 14.94 -17.79 -9.86
N ASP A 156 15.30 -18.98 -10.36
CA ASP A 156 14.31 -20.07 -10.54
C ASP A 156 13.73 -20.52 -9.20
N GLU A 157 14.46 -20.37 -8.11
CA GLU A 157 13.98 -20.63 -6.75
C GLU A 157 12.78 -19.72 -6.39
N PHE A 158 12.80 -18.45 -6.76
CA PHE A 158 11.66 -17.55 -6.55
C PHE A 158 10.53 -17.78 -7.56
N LYS A 159 10.83 -18.21 -8.78
CA LYS A 159 9.80 -18.54 -9.77
C LYS A 159 9.01 -19.81 -9.44
N MET A 160 9.60 -20.74 -8.67
CA MET A 160 8.91 -21.95 -8.20
C MET A 160 7.82 -21.65 -7.17
N LEU A 161 7.75 -20.40 -6.66
CA LEU A 161 6.65 -19.91 -5.82
C LEU A 161 5.51 -19.39 -6.71
N ASP A 162 5.10 -20.16 -7.72
CA ASP A 162 3.91 -19.86 -8.54
C ASP A 162 2.64 -20.04 -7.69
N LYS A 163 2.56 -19.23 -6.64
CA LYS A 163 1.42 -19.16 -5.74
C LYS A 163 0.36 -18.27 -6.39
N PRO A 164 -0.92 -18.67 -6.32
CA PRO A 164 -1.99 -17.78 -6.72
C PRO A 164 -1.90 -16.49 -5.91
N LYS A 165 -2.28 -15.37 -6.52
CA LYS A 165 -2.36 -14.07 -5.81
C LYS A 165 -3.20 -14.24 -4.56
N ARG A 166 -2.74 -13.66 -3.44
CA ARG A 166 -3.53 -13.66 -2.21
C ARG A 166 -4.70 -12.69 -2.34
N GLU A 167 -5.88 -13.16 -1.95
CA GLU A 167 -7.03 -12.29 -1.81
C GLU A 167 -6.87 -11.39 -0.57
N ILE A 168 -7.01 -10.09 -0.77
CA ILE A 168 -6.98 -9.07 0.28
C ILE A 168 -8.38 -8.51 0.40
N GLU A 169 -8.93 -8.57 1.61
CA GLU A 169 -10.26 -8.02 1.90
C GLU A 169 -10.43 -6.62 1.33
N PHE A 170 -11.53 -6.36 0.64
CA PHE A 170 -11.84 -5.17 -0.12
C PHE A 170 -10.95 -4.96 -1.35
N TRP A 171 -9.61 -4.84 -1.20
CA TRP A 171 -8.72 -4.40 -2.27
C TRP A 171 -8.68 -5.34 -3.46
N SER A 172 -8.53 -6.65 -3.23
CA SER A 172 -8.52 -7.64 -4.33
C SER A 172 -9.85 -7.72 -5.04
N LYS A 173 -10.93 -7.75 -4.28
CA LYS A 173 -12.29 -7.79 -4.83
C LYS A 173 -12.58 -6.53 -5.66
N TRP A 174 -12.15 -5.36 -5.18
CA TRP A 174 -12.30 -4.12 -5.92
C TRP A 174 -11.59 -4.17 -7.28
N VAL A 175 -10.33 -4.63 -7.30
CA VAL A 175 -9.56 -4.77 -8.56
C VAL A 175 -10.24 -5.74 -9.53
N ASP A 176 -10.69 -6.89 -9.05
CA ASP A 176 -11.30 -7.92 -9.88
C ASP A 176 -12.66 -7.44 -10.45
N GLU A 177 -13.52 -6.80 -9.65
CA GLU A 177 -14.80 -6.23 -10.11
C GLU A 177 -14.62 -5.09 -11.12
N TRP A 178 -13.56 -4.28 -10.99
CA TRP A 178 -13.29 -3.17 -11.91
C TRP A 178 -12.71 -3.62 -13.25
N THR A 179 -11.98 -4.72 -13.29
CA THR A 179 -11.39 -5.26 -14.52
C THR A 179 -12.38 -6.07 -15.37
N GLU A 180 -13.53 -6.46 -14.82
CA GLU A 180 -14.58 -7.22 -15.53
C GLU A 180 -15.64 -6.33 -16.20
N ASN A 181 -15.60 -5.01 -16.01
CA ASN A 181 -16.50 -4.02 -16.63
C ASN A 181 -15.77 -3.17 -17.67
#